data_047cdd3f03fc881a83f8b22f17bad456
#
_entry.id   047cdd3f03fc881a83f8b22f17bad456
#
_cell.length_a   1.000
_cell.length_b   1.000
_cell.length_c   1.000
_cell.angle_alpha   90.00
_cell.angle_beta   90.00
_cell.angle_gamma   90.00
#
_symmetry.space_group_name_H-M   'P 1'
#
loop_
_entity.id
_entity.type
_entity.pdbx_description
1 polymer ?
#
loop_
_entity_poly.entity_id
_entity_poly.type
_entity_poly.pdbx_seq_one_letter_code
_entity_poly.pdbx_strand_id
1 'polypeptide(L)'
;MARSHVVTVEIGAEALAVTAWDEVAITLDMLRPGSPWTLTLWRTGRGEAWARVREKAVIYAPVTVKVDGAVQLRGTLERFRDGASRAGAPFTISGRDVLAAALVADVDPRLQLRDTTLAEAFERALSPLGIPVVIGAGADDVRQVQAGARPGARAGGTRTPRRQRVDRFKPQVGQRVWDFLAQLARRHGYLIYTGPFEDGMGLVIDRPAYDAAPQGALIRRRRADGTYAGNILEGALDVNATDVPTDVTVFGRTRLDAPQDARHSGAVVNTRLTMRRIADVYLPRPRYIRDPRARTPQIAEQRGRHAIARAMQDFAVYEATVQGFSWGTQDRLWTVNSMVTLDDEITGVRGNWLCTSVTFNRSRAGGHTTRLRLVPPGTIDLEPDAEV
;
A
#
# COMPACT_ATOMS: atom_id res chain seq x y z
N MET A 1 -17.05 -25.01 -10.10
CA MET A 1 -16.13 -24.59 -11.18
C MET A 1 -15.83 -23.11 -10.94
N ALA A 2 -14.56 -22.69 -10.95
CA ALA A 2 -14.23 -21.27 -10.86
C ALA A 2 -14.77 -20.55 -12.10
N ARG A 3 -15.38 -19.38 -11.89
CA ARG A 3 -15.90 -18.53 -12.96
C ARG A 3 -14.76 -18.02 -13.84
N SER A 4 -14.96 -17.99 -15.15
CA SER A 4 -14.01 -17.34 -16.06
C SER A 4 -14.26 -15.84 -16.03
N HIS A 5 -13.27 -15.08 -15.53
CA HIS A 5 -13.31 -13.62 -15.53
C HIS A 5 -12.88 -13.06 -16.88
N VAL A 6 -13.52 -11.97 -17.32
CA VAL A 6 -13.15 -11.25 -18.54
C VAL A 6 -12.28 -10.06 -18.15
N VAL A 7 -11.02 -10.09 -18.59
CA VAL A 7 -10.11 -8.94 -18.45
C VAL A 7 -10.15 -8.13 -19.72
N THR A 8 -10.64 -6.90 -19.62
CA THR A 8 -10.67 -5.93 -20.71
C THR A 8 -9.62 -4.86 -20.44
N VAL A 9 -8.81 -4.56 -21.45
CA VAL A 9 -7.82 -3.49 -21.39
C VAL A 9 -8.14 -2.47 -22.45
N GLU A 10 -8.37 -1.24 -22.04
CA GLU A 10 -8.59 -0.08 -22.89
C GLU A 10 -7.30 0.68 -23.04
N ILE A 11 -6.83 0.94 -24.27
CA ILE A 11 -5.55 1.58 -24.55
C ILE A 11 -5.77 2.82 -25.39
N GLY A 12 -5.13 3.93 -25.01
CA GLY A 12 -5.17 5.21 -25.71
C GLY A 12 -6.44 6.00 -25.48
N ALA A 13 -6.49 7.21 -26.05
CA ALA A 13 -7.63 8.13 -25.90
C ALA A 13 -8.93 7.59 -26.51
N GLU A 14 -8.81 6.75 -27.55
CA GLU A 14 -9.96 6.12 -28.22
C GLU A 14 -10.44 4.85 -27.50
N ALA A 15 -9.84 4.51 -26.36
CA ALA A 15 -10.20 3.36 -25.52
C ALA A 15 -10.31 2.04 -26.34
N LEU A 16 -9.26 1.71 -27.12
CA LEU A 16 -9.24 0.43 -27.83
C LEU A 16 -9.38 -0.73 -26.83
N ALA A 17 -10.55 -1.33 -26.78
CA ALA A 17 -10.85 -2.45 -25.90
C ALA A 17 -10.26 -3.76 -26.42
N VAL A 18 -9.46 -4.44 -25.62
CA VAL A 18 -8.88 -5.75 -25.94
C VAL A 18 -9.17 -6.71 -24.80
N THR A 19 -9.73 -7.88 -25.16
CA THR A 19 -10.07 -8.94 -24.20
C THR A 19 -9.25 -10.22 -24.39
N ALA A 20 -8.56 -10.32 -25.50
CA ALA A 20 -7.89 -11.55 -25.94
C ALA A 20 -6.40 -11.61 -25.50
N TRP A 21 -6.13 -11.34 -24.24
CA TRP A 21 -4.79 -11.43 -23.68
C TRP A 21 -4.36 -12.87 -23.41
N ASP A 22 -3.10 -13.18 -23.68
CA ASP A 22 -2.51 -14.48 -23.36
C ASP A 22 -2.04 -14.54 -21.92
N GLU A 23 -1.42 -13.43 -21.45
CA GLU A 23 -0.97 -13.28 -20.08
C GLU A 23 -1.35 -11.90 -19.56
N VAL A 24 -1.81 -11.86 -18.32
CA VAL A 24 -2.19 -10.65 -17.60
C VAL A 24 -1.63 -10.75 -16.18
N ALA A 25 -0.98 -9.70 -15.70
CA ALA A 25 -0.63 -9.52 -14.32
C ALA A 25 -0.96 -8.09 -13.90
N ILE A 26 -1.79 -7.93 -12.87
CA ILE A 26 -2.21 -6.64 -12.32
C ILE A 26 -1.97 -6.71 -10.82
N THR A 27 -1.08 -5.90 -10.31
CA THR A 27 -0.81 -5.84 -8.87
C THR A 27 -1.41 -4.58 -8.29
N LEU A 28 -2.13 -4.72 -7.19
CA LEU A 28 -2.55 -3.62 -6.31
C LEU A 28 -1.76 -3.77 -5.01
N ASP A 29 -1.07 -2.73 -4.57
CA ASP A 29 -0.24 -2.78 -3.37
C ASP A 29 -0.42 -1.50 -2.55
N MET A 30 -0.86 -1.63 -1.30
CA MET A 30 -1.10 -0.50 -0.41
C MET A 30 0.18 0.03 0.26
N LEU A 31 1.27 -0.73 0.22
CA LEU A 31 2.55 -0.34 0.83
C LEU A 31 3.55 0.22 -0.19
N ARG A 32 3.32 -0.03 -1.48
CA ARG A 32 4.19 0.39 -2.58
C ARG A 32 3.41 1.23 -3.57
N PRO A 33 3.78 2.50 -3.79
CA PRO A 33 3.12 3.36 -4.77
C PRO A 33 3.43 2.94 -6.20
N GLY A 34 2.51 3.22 -7.10
CA GLY A 34 2.70 2.91 -8.52
C GLY A 34 2.53 1.43 -8.81
N SER A 35 1.35 0.90 -8.52
CA SER A 35 0.96 -0.49 -8.75
C SER A 35 1.25 -0.93 -10.20
N PRO A 36 2.11 -1.96 -10.41
CA PRO A 36 2.52 -2.36 -11.75
C PRO A 36 1.45 -3.22 -12.43
N TRP A 37 1.41 -3.14 -13.75
CA TRP A 37 0.64 -4.04 -14.59
C TRP A 37 1.45 -4.48 -15.81
N THR A 38 1.20 -5.69 -16.30
CA THR A 38 1.83 -6.27 -17.47
C THR A 38 0.83 -7.11 -18.25
N LEU A 39 0.85 -6.97 -19.56
CA LEU A 39 -0.03 -7.66 -20.48
C LEU A 39 0.79 -8.19 -21.66
N THR A 40 0.55 -9.45 -22.05
CA THR A 40 1.25 -10.09 -23.16
C THR A 40 0.26 -10.66 -24.17
N LEU A 41 0.52 -10.37 -25.44
CA LEU A 41 -0.12 -10.99 -26.60
C LEU A 41 0.93 -11.78 -27.40
N TRP A 42 0.59 -13.00 -27.75
CA TRP A 42 1.40 -13.78 -28.67
C TRP A 42 0.90 -13.59 -30.11
N ARG A 43 1.81 -13.37 -31.03
CA ARG A 43 1.52 -13.07 -32.43
C ARG A 43 0.84 -14.24 -33.18
N THR A 44 0.89 -15.44 -32.64
CA THR A 44 0.36 -16.64 -33.28
C THR A 44 -1.18 -16.64 -33.39
N GLY A 45 -1.71 -16.62 -34.58
CA GLY A 45 -3.15 -16.79 -34.90
C GLY A 45 -4.06 -15.57 -34.62
N ARG A 46 -3.52 -14.43 -34.21
CA ARG A 46 -4.30 -13.22 -33.84
C ARG A 46 -3.76 -11.94 -34.48
N GLY A 47 -3.36 -12.03 -35.75
CA GLY A 47 -2.66 -10.96 -36.45
C GLY A 47 -3.30 -9.57 -36.36
N GLU A 48 -4.63 -9.47 -36.47
CA GLU A 48 -5.33 -8.18 -36.39
C GLU A 48 -5.33 -7.56 -34.98
N ALA A 49 -5.64 -8.35 -33.95
CA ALA A 49 -5.69 -7.85 -32.57
C ALA A 49 -4.30 -7.38 -32.13
N TRP A 50 -3.25 -8.16 -32.46
CA TRP A 50 -1.87 -7.80 -32.18
C TRP A 50 -1.46 -6.51 -32.90
N ALA A 51 -1.76 -6.36 -34.21
CA ALA A 51 -1.42 -5.18 -34.99
C ALA A 51 -2.08 -3.91 -34.43
N ARG A 52 -3.37 -4.00 -34.07
CA ARG A 52 -4.13 -2.88 -33.48
C ARG A 52 -3.57 -2.46 -32.13
N VAL A 53 -3.24 -3.42 -31.27
CA VAL A 53 -2.63 -3.11 -29.95
C VAL A 53 -1.26 -2.48 -30.14
N ARG A 54 -0.44 -3.00 -31.06
CA ARG A 54 0.89 -2.45 -31.36
C ARG A 54 0.83 -1.01 -31.89
N GLU A 55 -0.15 -0.71 -32.75
CA GLU A 55 -0.36 0.65 -33.27
C GLU A 55 -0.72 1.64 -32.16
N LYS A 56 -1.56 1.23 -31.19
CA LYS A 56 -2.01 2.09 -30.10
C LYS A 56 -1.06 2.08 -28.88
N ALA A 57 -0.08 1.19 -28.85
CA ALA A 57 0.91 1.08 -27.75
C ALA A 57 1.96 2.20 -27.86
N VAL A 58 1.54 3.43 -27.58
CA VAL A 58 2.40 4.62 -27.52
C VAL A 58 2.78 4.85 -26.07
N ILE A 59 4.03 5.21 -25.81
CA ILE A 59 4.51 5.55 -24.44
C ILE A 59 3.68 6.71 -23.89
N TYR A 60 3.28 6.56 -22.63
CA TYR A 60 2.34 7.43 -21.90
C TYR A 60 0.90 7.38 -22.39
N ALA A 61 0.54 6.49 -23.32
CA ALA A 61 -0.88 6.26 -23.62
C ALA A 61 -1.64 5.88 -22.33
N PRO A 62 -2.82 6.46 -22.09
CA PRO A 62 -3.65 6.06 -20.97
C PRO A 62 -4.10 4.62 -21.12
N VAL A 63 -4.12 3.89 -20.01
CA VAL A 63 -4.55 2.50 -19.94
C VAL A 63 -5.54 2.33 -18.81
N THR A 64 -6.67 1.68 -19.10
CA THR A 64 -7.65 1.27 -18.10
C THR A 64 -7.80 -0.25 -18.16
N VAL A 65 -7.60 -0.93 -17.04
CA VAL A 65 -7.79 -2.37 -16.93
C VAL A 65 -9.05 -2.63 -16.13
N LYS A 66 -9.96 -3.41 -16.72
CA LYS A 66 -11.24 -3.80 -16.12
C LYS A 66 -11.29 -5.32 -15.95
N VAL A 67 -11.87 -5.76 -14.85
CA VAL A 67 -12.23 -7.16 -14.60
C VAL A 67 -13.74 -7.23 -14.48
N ASP A 68 -14.38 -8.01 -15.34
CA ASP A 68 -15.85 -8.12 -15.44
C ASP A 68 -16.56 -6.75 -15.55
N GLY A 69 -15.93 -5.80 -16.22
CA GLY A 69 -16.44 -4.44 -16.40
C GLY A 69 -16.06 -3.46 -15.29
N ALA A 70 -15.65 -3.94 -14.11
CA ALA A 70 -15.21 -3.07 -13.00
C ALA A 70 -13.74 -2.63 -13.17
N VAL A 71 -13.49 -1.33 -13.06
CA VAL A 71 -12.12 -0.77 -13.14
C VAL A 71 -11.28 -1.29 -11.99
N GLN A 72 -10.15 -1.95 -12.30
CA GLN A 72 -9.18 -2.42 -11.31
C GLN A 72 -7.90 -1.61 -11.33
N LEU A 73 -7.56 -1.02 -12.46
CA LEU A 73 -6.39 -0.19 -12.59
C LEU A 73 -6.62 0.86 -13.69
N ARG A 74 -6.20 2.09 -13.41
CA ARG A 74 -6.03 3.15 -14.39
C ARG A 74 -4.61 3.66 -14.29
N GLY A 75 -3.92 3.81 -15.40
CA GLY A 75 -2.53 4.22 -15.41
C GLY A 75 -2.06 4.60 -16.82
N THR A 76 -0.75 4.49 -17.03
CA THR A 76 -0.12 4.80 -18.31
C THR A 76 0.77 3.67 -18.78
N LEU A 77 0.90 3.54 -20.09
CA LEU A 77 1.86 2.65 -20.72
C LEU A 77 3.26 3.26 -20.62
N GLU A 78 4.16 2.60 -19.89
CA GLU A 78 5.52 3.09 -19.69
C GLU A 78 6.57 2.32 -20.51
N ARG A 79 6.23 1.10 -20.88
CA ARG A 79 7.14 0.23 -21.62
C ARG A 79 6.38 -0.70 -22.56
N PHE A 80 6.91 -0.92 -23.73
CA PHE A 80 6.55 -2.05 -24.57
C PHE A 80 7.80 -2.83 -24.99
N ARG A 81 7.62 -4.12 -25.21
CA ARG A 81 8.65 -5.01 -25.72
C ARG A 81 8.05 -5.82 -26.87
N ASP A 82 8.60 -5.65 -28.06
CA ASP A 82 8.28 -6.44 -29.24
C ASP A 82 9.43 -7.42 -29.46
N GLY A 83 9.17 -8.70 -29.29
CA GLY A 83 10.20 -9.73 -29.34
C GLY A 83 9.84 -10.84 -30.32
N ALA A 84 10.86 -11.48 -30.87
CA ALA A 84 10.71 -12.68 -31.67
C ALA A 84 11.78 -13.70 -31.29
N SER A 85 11.37 -14.97 -31.14
CA SER A 85 12.26 -16.09 -30.88
C SER A 85 11.74 -17.34 -31.60
N ARG A 86 12.50 -18.44 -31.53
CA ARG A 86 12.02 -19.75 -32.03
C ARG A 86 10.77 -20.24 -31.31
N ALA A 87 10.56 -19.82 -30.03
CA ALA A 87 9.39 -20.20 -29.24
C ALA A 87 8.14 -19.36 -29.55
N GLY A 88 8.28 -18.26 -30.30
CA GLY A 88 7.19 -17.38 -30.69
C GLY A 88 7.56 -15.90 -30.68
N ALA A 89 6.57 -15.06 -30.93
CA ALA A 89 6.73 -13.60 -30.99
C ALA A 89 5.80 -12.93 -29.98
N PRO A 90 6.22 -12.77 -28.69
CA PRO A 90 5.44 -12.07 -27.68
C PRO A 90 5.52 -10.56 -27.88
N PHE A 91 4.40 -9.88 -27.75
CA PHE A 91 4.31 -8.44 -27.57
C PHE A 91 3.83 -8.13 -26.17
N THR A 92 4.70 -7.55 -25.36
CA THR A 92 4.41 -7.23 -23.96
C THR A 92 4.34 -5.73 -23.78
N ILE A 93 3.28 -5.28 -23.14
CA ILE A 93 3.10 -3.90 -22.68
C ILE A 93 3.05 -3.87 -21.16
N SER A 94 3.59 -2.85 -20.55
CA SER A 94 3.60 -2.69 -19.10
C SER A 94 3.65 -1.23 -18.70
N GLY A 95 3.23 -0.96 -17.48
CA GLY A 95 3.26 0.36 -16.88
C GLY A 95 2.86 0.28 -15.41
N ARG A 96 2.54 1.44 -14.88
CA ARG A 96 2.09 1.59 -13.50
C ARG A 96 0.77 2.36 -13.47
N ASP A 97 0.15 2.38 -12.29
CA ASP A 97 -1.07 3.12 -12.04
C ASP A 97 -0.89 4.64 -12.08
N VAL A 98 -1.97 5.38 -11.84
CA VAL A 98 -1.99 6.86 -11.88
C VAL A 98 -0.99 7.49 -10.93
N LEU A 99 -0.61 6.84 -9.81
CA LEU A 99 0.36 7.38 -8.85
C LEU A 99 1.79 7.36 -9.39
N ALA A 100 2.07 6.67 -10.49
CA ALA A 100 3.38 6.72 -11.14
C ALA A 100 3.80 8.15 -11.48
N ALA A 101 2.86 9.01 -11.88
CA ALA A 101 3.12 10.43 -12.14
C ALA A 101 3.61 11.15 -10.87
N ALA A 102 3.03 10.86 -9.70
CA ALA A 102 3.44 11.47 -8.43
C ALA A 102 4.83 11.03 -7.95
N LEU A 103 5.29 9.85 -8.41
CA LEU A 103 6.65 9.34 -8.11
C LEU A 103 7.74 10.06 -8.91
N VAL A 104 7.39 10.65 -10.04
CA VAL A 104 8.33 11.29 -10.97
C VAL A 104 8.24 12.81 -10.92
N ALA A 105 7.05 13.37 -10.78
CA ALA A 105 6.83 14.81 -10.72
C ALA A 105 7.27 15.41 -9.38
N ASP A 106 7.85 16.61 -9.45
CA ASP A 106 8.14 17.42 -8.27
C ASP A 106 6.91 18.22 -7.85
N VAL A 107 6.73 18.40 -6.53
CA VAL A 107 5.70 19.28 -6.01
C VAL A 107 6.09 20.75 -6.23
N ASP A 108 5.12 21.61 -6.55
CA ASP A 108 5.39 23.05 -6.69
C ASP A 108 5.91 23.62 -5.35
N PRO A 109 7.15 24.12 -5.28
CA PRO A 109 7.72 24.66 -4.05
C PRO A 109 7.00 25.93 -3.55
N ARG A 110 6.14 26.52 -4.40
CA ARG A 110 5.30 27.67 -4.03
C ARG A 110 4.00 27.26 -3.35
N LEU A 111 3.67 25.95 -3.33
CA LEU A 111 2.47 25.45 -2.67
C LEU A 111 2.45 25.87 -1.20
N GLN A 112 1.44 26.65 -0.82
CA GLN A 112 1.27 27.13 0.55
C GLN A 112 0.07 26.41 1.16
N LEU A 113 0.32 25.69 2.26
CA LEU A 113 -0.70 25.00 3.03
C LEU A 113 -0.97 25.78 4.33
N ARG A 114 -1.61 26.93 4.20
CA ARG A 114 -2.11 27.72 5.33
C ARG A 114 -3.61 27.55 5.42
N ASP A 115 -4.12 27.35 6.62
CA ASP A 115 -5.56 27.23 6.89
C ASP A 115 -6.26 26.22 5.94
N THR A 116 -5.56 25.14 5.62
CA THR A 116 -5.96 24.13 4.63
C THR A 116 -6.12 22.79 5.35
N THR A 117 -7.20 22.08 5.08
CA THR A 117 -7.39 20.73 5.58
C THR A 117 -6.41 19.75 4.93
N LEU A 118 -6.23 18.58 5.53
CA LEU A 118 -5.35 17.56 4.99
C LEU A 118 -5.85 17.09 3.62
N ALA A 119 -7.16 16.87 3.48
CA ALA A 119 -7.77 16.50 2.20
C ALA A 119 -7.50 17.52 1.10
N GLU A 120 -7.75 18.81 1.38
CA GLU A 120 -7.47 19.90 0.42
C GLU A 120 -5.98 20.02 0.07
N ALA A 121 -5.07 19.73 1.03
CA ALA A 121 -3.63 19.73 0.76
C ALA A 121 -3.26 18.66 -0.26
N PHE A 122 -3.85 17.48 -0.16
CA PHE A 122 -3.67 16.40 -1.12
C PHE A 122 -4.26 16.76 -2.48
N GLU A 123 -5.48 17.26 -2.52
CA GLU A 123 -6.14 17.70 -3.76
C GLU A 123 -5.32 18.76 -4.49
N ARG A 124 -4.81 19.78 -3.78
CA ARG A 124 -3.97 20.82 -4.37
C ARG A 124 -2.64 20.29 -4.92
N ALA A 125 -2.01 19.33 -4.24
CA ALA A 125 -0.76 18.76 -4.68
C ALA A 125 -0.93 17.81 -5.88
N LEU A 126 -2.07 17.11 -6.00
CA LEU A 126 -2.37 16.14 -7.05
C LEU A 126 -3.13 16.74 -8.25
N SER A 127 -3.78 17.89 -8.07
CA SER A 127 -4.55 18.56 -9.14
C SER A 127 -3.76 18.76 -10.44
N PRO A 128 -2.47 19.18 -10.42
CA PRO A 128 -1.69 19.31 -11.66
C PRO A 128 -1.46 17.97 -12.38
N LEU A 129 -1.59 16.86 -11.70
CA LEU A 129 -1.43 15.51 -12.25
C LEU A 129 -2.77 14.87 -12.65
N GLY A 130 -3.89 15.53 -12.37
CA GLY A 130 -5.23 15.00 -12.66
C GLY A 130 -5.60 13.75 -11.84
N ILE A 131 -4.99 13.56 -10.67
CA ILE A 131 -5.22 12.39 -9.81
C ILE A 131 -6.26 12.77 -8.75
N PRO A 132 -7.43 12.10 -8.70
CA PRO A 132 -8.44 12.37 -7.68
C PRO A 132 -8.01 11.84 -6.31
N VAL A 133 -8.49 12.51 -5.25
CA VAL A 133 -8.32 12.10 -3.86
C VAL A 133 -9.58 11.41 -3.37
N VAL A 134 -9.41 10.23 -2.81
CA VAL A 134 -10.47 9.40 -2.25
C VAL A 134 -10.27 9.30 -0.75
N ILE A 135 -11.34 9.45 0.01
CA ILE A 135 -11.30 9.29 1.46
C ILE A 135 -11.86 7.91 1.79
N GLY A 136 -11.01 7.06 2.37
CA GLY A 136 -11.40 5.73 2.83
C GLY A 136 -12.23 5.79 4.12
N ALA A 137 -12.94 4.72 4.41
CA ALA A 137 -13.85 4.63 5.55
C ALA A 137 -13.15 4.79 6.92
N GLY A 138 -11.85 4.48 7.00
CA GLY A 138 -11.05 4.68 8.21
C GLY A 138 -10.52 6.11 8.39
N ALA A 139 -10.80 7.04 7.46
CA ALA A 139 -10.24 8.38 7.42
C ALA A 139 -11.30 9.50 7.31
N ASP A 140 -12.52 9.27 7.78
CA ASP A 140 -13.62 10.25 7.69
C ASP A 140 -13.29 11.61 8.31
N ASP A 141 -12.40 11.62 9.31
CA ASP A 141 -11.94 12.83 10.00
C ASP A 141 -10.92 13.66 9.21
N VAL A 142 -10.36 13.14 8.11
CA VAL A 142 -9.31 13.80 7.31
C VAL A 142 -9.73 15.19 6.78
N ARG A 143 -11.02 15.37 6.53
CA ARG A 143 -11.58 16.67 6.09
C ARG A 143 -11.56 17.73 7.18
N GLN A 144 -11.43 17.33 8.45
CA GLN A 144 -11.42 18.23 9.62
C GLN A 144 -10.00 18.46 10.13
N VAL A 145 -9.05 17.62 9.74
CA VAL A 145 -7.64 17.73 10.14
C VAL A 145 -6.96 18.84 9.34
N GLN A 146 -6.38 19.82 10.05
CA GLN A 146 -5.63 20.92 9.43
C GLN A 146 -4.23 20.40 9.02
N ALA A 147 -3.85 20.64 7.78
CA ALA A 147 -2.59 20.15 7.21
C ALA A 147 -1.33 20.67 7.95
N GLY A 148 -1.45 21.80 8.64
CA GLY A 148 -0.38 22.38 9.47
C GLY A 148 -0.61 22.22 10.97
N ALA A 149 -1.70 21.56 11.39
CA ALA A 149 -2.00 21.37 12.80
C ALA A 149 -1.02 20.38 13.45
N ARG A 150 -0.77 20.58 14.74
CA ARG A 150 -0.02 19.60 15.54
C ARG A 150 -0.97 18.48 15.95
N PRO A 151 -0.61 17.20 15.71
CA PRO A 151 -1.38 16.08 16.23
C PRO A 151 -1.47 16.18 17.76
N GLY A 152 -2.66 16.00 18.32
CA GLY A 152 -2.88 16.04 19.78
C GLY A 152 -3.50 17.31 20.35
N ALA A 153 -3.78 18.33 19.56
CA ALA A 153 -4.62 19.45 20.00
C ALA A 153 -6.08 18.99 20.12
N ARG A 154 -6.47 18.50 21.31
CA ARG A 154 -7.89 18.17 21.60
C ARG A 154 -8.73 19.45 21.42
N ALA A 155 -9.71 19.38 20.54
CA ALA A 155 -10.83 20.32 20.51
C ALA A 155 -11.64 20.10 21.78
N GLY A 156 -11.41 20.92 22.80
CA GLY A 156 -12.16 20.83 24.05
C GLY A 156 -11.42 21.46 25.24
N GLY A 157 -11.41 22.78 25.29
CA GLY A 157 -11.03 23.55 26.46
C GLY A 157 -11.13 25.04 26.17
N THR A 158 -12.03 25.70 26.84
CA THR A 158 -12.20 27.17 26.87
C THR A 158 -10.95 27.86 27.45
N ARG A 159 -9.86 27.80 26.72
CA ARG A 159 -8.70 28.68 26.94
C ARG A 159 -8.47 29.46 25.65
N THR A 160 -8.47 30.80 25.79
CA THR A 160 -8.15 31.78 24.76
C THR A 160 -7.06 31.25 23.82
N PRO A 161 -7.27 31.22 22.50
CA PRO A 161 -6.30 30.66 21.58
C PRO A 161 -5.05 31.56 21.60
N ARG A 162 -4.01 31.15 22.33
CA ARG A 162 -2.66 31.54 21.93
C ARG A 162 -2.56 31.08 20.47
N ARG A 163 -2.35 32.04 19.55
CA ARG A 163 -2.15 31.79 18.11
C ARG A 163 -1.27 30.55 17.97
N GLN A 164 -1.89 29.42 17.67
CA GLN A 164 -1.17 28.21 17.30
C GLN A 164 -0.29 28.62 16.12
N ARG A 165 1.01 28.56 16.31
CA ARG A 165 1.94 28.66 15.19
C ARG A 165 1.62 27.48 14.29
N VAL A 166 0.89 27.75 13.23
CA VAL A 166 0.71 26.80 12.13
C VAL A 166 2.10 26.60 11.57
N ASP A 167 2.72 25.47 11.89
CA ASP A 167 3.99 25.10 11.29
C ASP A 167 3.75 25.04 9.80
N ARG A 168 4.38 25.96 9.06
CA ARG A 168 4.28 26.07 7.62
C ARG A 168 4.87 24.81 7.03
N PHE A 169 4.02 23.84 6.72
CA PHE A 169 4.44 22.67 5.95
C PHE A 169 4.65 23.14 4.50
N LYS A 170 5.91 23.32 4.11
CA LYS A 170 6.28 23.72 2.76
C LYS A 170 6.99 22.57 2.07
N PRO A 171 6.67 22.32 0.79
CA PRO A 171 7.46 21.44 -0.03
C PRO A 171 8.90 21.95 -0.14
N GLN A 172 9.84 21.03 -0.23
CA GLN A 172 11.22 21.35 -0.55
C GLN A 172 11.42 21.41 -2.07
N VAL A 173 12.34 22.24 -2.53
CA VAL A 173 12.70 22.27 -3.97
C VAL A 173 13.27 20.90 -4.36
N GLY A 174 12.74 20.32 -5.43
CA GLY A 174 13.10 18.97 -5.90
C GLY A 174 12.48 17.83 -5.10
N GLN A 175 11.52 18.10 -4.20
CA GLN A 175 10.78 17.07 -3.49
C GLN A 175 9.71 16.48 -4.42
N ARG A 176 9.66 15.14 -4.53
CA ARG A 176 8.63 14.44 -5.29
C ARG A 176 7.25 14.60 -4.65
N VAL A 177 6.22 14.68 -5.48
CA VAL A 177 4.81 14.77 -5.01
C VAL A 177 4.50 13.62 -4.06
N TRP A 178 4.86 12.39 -4.41
CA TRP A 178 4.64 11.23 -3.54
C TRP A 178 5.32 11.38 -2.17
N ASP A 179 6.60 11.76 -2.13
CA ASP A 179 7.34 11.89 -0.88
C ASP A 179 6.76 12.96 0.04
N PHE A 180 6.31 14.07 -0.54
CA PHE A 180 5.60 15.13 0.15
C PHE A 180 4.30 14.63 0.77
N LEU A 181 3.45 13.96 -0.02
CA LEU A 181 2.16 13.43 0.42
C LEU A 181 2.33 12.30 1.45
N ALA A 182 3.29 11.39 1.23
CA ALA A 182 3.59 10.30 2.16
C ALA A 182 4.12 10.83 3.51
N GLN A 183 4.90 11.90 3.50
CA GLN A 183 5.35 12.56 4.73
C GLN A 183 4.16 13.21 5.46
N LEU A 184 3.27 13.89 4.71
CA LEU A 184 2.09 14.54 5.27
C LEU A 184 1.10 13.52 5.84
N ALA A 185 0.82 12.42 5.13
CA ALA A 185 -0.03 11.34 5.59
C ALA A 185 0.49 10.70 6.88
N ARG A 186 1.76 10.30 6.89
CA ARG A 186 2.41 9.69 8.07
C ARG A 186 2.40 10.59 9.28
N ARG A 187 2.56 11.91 9.10
CA ARG A 187 2.49 12.88 10.19
C ARG A 187 1.13 12.85 10.90
N HIS A 188 0.08 12.57 10.18
CA HIS A 188 -1.31 12.56 10.67
C HIS A 188 -1.87 11.15 10.90
N GLY A 189 -1.05 10.10 10.76
CA GLY A 189 -1.46 8.73 11.01
C GLY A 189 -2.35 8.14 9.93
N TYR A 190 -2.12 8.49 8.66
CA TYR A 190 -2.84 7.92 7.51
C TYR A 190 -1.93 7.12 6.59
N LEU A 191 -2.52 6.12 5.95
CA LEU A 191 -1.99 5.45 4.77
C LEU A 191 -2.42 6.19 3.50
N ILE A 192 -1.60 6.05 2.47
CA ILE A 192 -1.96 6.47 1.12
C ILE A 192 -1.59 5.37 0.12
N TYR A 193 -2.53 5.03 -0.74
CA TYR A 193 -2.36 4.01 -1.77
C TYR A 193 -3.30 4.27 -2.94
N THR A 194 -3.16 3.51 -4.03
CA THR A 194 -4.08 3.59 -5.16
C THR A 194 -5.29 2.70 -4.93
N GLY A 195 -6.49 3.23 -5.13
CA GLY A 195 -7.73 2.46 -5.01
C GLY A 195 -8.80 2.91 -6.00
N PRO A 196 -9.88 2.13 -6.12
CA PRO A 196 -10.99 2.45 -6.99
C PRO A 196 -11.76 3.70 -6.49
N PHE A 197 -12.23 4.49 -7.44
CA PHE A 197 -13.05 5.67 -7.18
C PHE A 197 -14.02 5.89 -8.34
N GLU A 198 -15.32 5.83 -8.08
CA GLU A 198 -16.35 5.88 -9.11
C GLU A 198 -16.01 4.94 -10.28
N ASP A 199 -15.93 5.47 -11.50
CA ASP A 199 -15.52 4.73 -12.70
C ASP A 199 -14.01 4.79 -12.96
N GLY A 200 -13.19 5.09 -11.95
CA GLY A 200 -11.75 5.32 -12.08
C GLY A 200 -10.91 4.84 -10.92
N MET A 201 -9.72 5.41 -10.82
CA MET A 201 -8.76 5.16 -9.76
C MET A 201 -8.26 6.49 -9.22
N GLY A 202 -7.98 6.55 -7.92
CA GLY A 202 -7.44 7.73 -7.26
C GLY A 202 -6.45 7.38 -6.16
N LEU A 203 -5.90 8.41 -5.53
CA LEU A 203 -5.15 8.27 -4.29
C LEU A 203 -6.13 8.15 -3.13
N VAL A 204 -6.12 7.01 -2.45
CA VAL A 204 -6.92 6.77 -1.25
C VAL A 204 -6.12 7.22 -0.02
N ILE A 205 -6.77 8.02 0.84
CA ILE A 205 -6.29 8.33 2.19
C ILE A 205 -7.11 7.49 3.15
N ASP A 206 -6.48 6.63 3.93
CA ASP A 206 -7.18 5.70 4.82
C ASP A 206 -6.33 5.33 6.05
N ARG A 207 -6.87 4.48 6.91
CA ARG A 207 -6.16 3.76 7.98
C ARG A 207 -6.21 2.25 7.73
N PRO A 208 -5.31 1.45 8.34
CA PRO A 208 -5.39 0.00 8.25
C PRO A 208 -6.74 -0.49 8.78
N ALA A 209 -7.44 -1.28 7.98
CA ALA A 209 -8.83 -1.72 8.28
C ALA A 209 -8.86 -2.92 9.25
N TYR A 210 -8.13 -2.85 10.37
CA TYR A 210 -8.02 -3.96 11.33
C TYR A 210 -9.34 -4.36 11.99
N ASP A 211 -10.26 -3.41 12.16
CA ASP A 211 -11.56 -3.62 12.80
C ASP A 211 -12.66 -3.99 11.79
N ALA A 212 -12.33 -4.03 10.49
CA ALA A 212 -13.30 -4.39 9.47
C ALA A 212 -13.60 -5.89 9.47
N ALA A 213 -14.84 -6.24 9.13
CA ALA A 213 -15.20 -7.63 8.92
C ALA A 213 -14.37 -8.23 7.76
N PRO A 214 -13.90 -9.48 7.88
CA PRO A 214 -13.14 -10.12 6.83
C PRO A 214 -13.92 -10.18 5.51
N GLN A 215 -13.27 -9.81 4.42
CA GLN A 215 -13.88 -9.88 3.09
C GLN A 215 -14.11 -11.33 2.64
N GLY A 216 -13.23 -12.27 3.05
CA GLY A 216 -13.32 -13.67 2.68
C GLY A 216 -12.45 -14.54 3.55
N ALA A 217 -12.46 -15.84 3.28
CA ALA A 217 -11.67 -16.83 3.98
C ALA A 217 -10.73 -17.59 3.05
N LEU A 218 -9.51 -17.79 3.50
CA LEU A 218 -8.49 -18.65 2.91
C LEU A 218 -8.37 -19.91 3.75
N ILE A 219 -8.72 -21.05 3.17
CA ILE A 219 -8.79 -22.31 3.89
C ILE A 219 -7.96 -23.36 3.17
N ARG A 220 -7.13 -24.09 3.93
CA ARG A 220 -6.43 -25.28 3.48
C ARG A 220 -6.45 -26.35 4.58
N ARG A 221 -7.06 -27.48 4.28
CA ARG A 221 -7.23 -28.60 5.17
C ARG A 221 -6.58 -29.86 4.61
N ARG A 222 -5.98 -30.68 5.46
CA ARG A 222 -5.52 -32.01 5.10
C ARG A 222 -6.69 -32.99 5.16
N ARG A 223 -6.85 -33.78 4.10
CA ARG A 223 -7.81 -34.87 4.06
C ARG A 223 -7.19 -36.17 4.59
N ALA A 224 -8.05 -37.15 4.92
CA ALA A 224 -7.62 -38.46 5.39
C ALA A 224 -6.76 -39.24 4.38
N ASP A 225 -6.97 -39.00 3.08
CA ASP A 225 -6.20 -39.57 1.98
C ASP A 225 -4.83 -38.87 1.75
N GLY A 226 -4.50 -37.88 2.58
CA GLY A 226 -3.26 -37.10 2.46
C GLY A 226 -3.33 -35.94 1.45
N THR A 227 -4.42 -35.80 0.72
CA THR A 227 -4.64 -34.65 -0.19
C THR A 227 -5.10 -33.41 0.58
N TYR A 228 -5.19 -32.28 -0.11
CA TYR A 228 -5.59 -31.01 0.49
C TYR A 228 -6.97 -30.56 -0.05
N ALA A 229 -7.76 -29.97 0.83
CA ALA A 229 -9.03 -29.34 0.50
C ALA A 229 -9.03 -27.86 0.91
N GLY A 230 -9.78 -27.05 0.18
CA GLY A 230 -9.90 -25.61 0.43
C GLY A 230 -9.72 -24.81 -0.85
N ASN A 231 -9.49 -23.51 -0.70
CA ASN A 231 -9.31 -22.58 -1.81
C ASN A 231 -7.87 -22.08 -1.99
N ILE A 232 -6.95 -22.43 -1.08
CA ILE A 232 -5.53 -22.11 -1.22
C ILE A 232 -4.89 -23.16 -2.13
N LEU A 233 -4.40 -22.73 -3.28
CA LEU A 233 -3.62 -23.56 -4.21
C LEU A 233 -2.18 -23.68 -3.71
N GLU A 234 -1.57 -22.54 -3.37
CA GLU A 234 -0.23 -22.40 -2.81
C GLU A 234 -0.31 -21.45 -1.63
N GLY A 235 0.39 -21.77 -0.55
CA GLY A 235 0.45 -20.93 0.65
C GLY A 235 1.79 -21.07 1.32
N ALA A 236 2.41 -19.95 1.68
CA ALA A 236 3.69 -19.90 2.36
C ALA A 236 3.66 -18.83 3.46
N LEU A 237 4.14 -19.19 4.64
CA LEU A 237 4.46 -18.25 5.71
C LEU A 237 5.95 -17.96 5.63
N ASP A 238 6.30 -16.71 5.40
CA ASP A 238 7.68 -16.21 5.51
C ASP A 238 7.83 -15.47 6.84
N VAL A 239 8.79 -15.90 7.65
CA VAL A 239 9.14 -15.26 8.93
C VAL A 239 10.58 -14.80 8.86
N ASN A 240 10.77 -13.49 8.76
CA ASN A 240 12.07 -12.87 8.60
C ASN A 240 12.37 -11.91 9.77
N ALA A 241 13.26 -12.31 10.66
CA ALA A 241 13.72 -11.52 11.80
C ALA A 241 15.01 -10.73 11.53
N THR A 242 15.50 -10.70 10.28
CA THR A 242 16.82 -10.13 9.95
C THR A 242 16.97 -8.68 10.42
N ASP A 243 15.96 -7.86 10.18
CA ASP A 243 15.99 -6.43 10.50
C ASP A 243 15.17 -6.04 11.74
N VAL A 244 14.67 -7.04 12.47
CA VAL A 244 13.89 -6.79 13.70
C VAL A 244 14.81 -6.51 14.87
N PRO A 245 14.78 -5.30 15.46
CA PRO A 245 15.58 -4.98 16.64
C PRO A 245 14.95 -5.61 17.89
N THR A 246 15.79 -6.01 18.85
CA THR A 246 15.34 -6.45 20.19
C THR A 246 14.98 -5.29 21.07
N ASP A 247 15.72 -4.22 20.96
CA ASP A 247 15.57 -2.99 21.75
C ASP A 247 15.75 -1.79 20.82
N VAL A 248 14.93 -0.76 21.00
CA VAL A 248 15.08 0.52 20.31
C VAL A 248 15.25 1.63 21.33
N THR A 249 16.33 2.37 21.20
CA THR A 249 16.59 3.57 21.99
C THR A 249 16.53 4.80 21.09
N VAL A 250 15.69 5.76 21.43
CA VAL A 250 15.58 7.03 20.69
C VAL A 250 16.19 8.15 21.49
N PHE A 251 17.20 8.80 20.90
CA PHE A 251 17.84 9.97 21.45
C PHE A 251 17.19 11.23 20.87
N GLY A 252 16.44 11.94 21.71
CA GLY A 252 15.83 13.21 21.39
C GLY A 252 16.70 14.41 21.74
N ARG A 253 16.17 15.62 21.49
CA ARG A 253 16.80 16.89 21.88
C ARG A 253 15.83 17.68 22.75
N THR A 254 16.20 17.96 24.00
CA THR A 254 15.46 18.85 24.90
C THR A 254 15.57 20.31 24.47
N ARG A 255 14.63 21.17 24.91
CA ARG A 255 14.67 22.61 24.68
C ARG A 255 15.98 23.21 25.19
N LEU A 256 16.46 24.23 24.50
CA LEU A 256 17.70 24.97 24.86
C LEU A 256 17.68 25.57 26.26
N ASP A 257 16.51 25.74 26.86
CA ASP A 257 16.31 26.37 28.20
C ASP A 257 16.30 25.33 29.33
N ALA A 258 16.48 24.04 29.04
CA ALA A 258 16.56 23.01 30.09
C ALA A 258 17.99 22.97 30.69
N PRO A 259 18.14 22.69 32.01
CA PRO A 259 19.45 22.51 32.65
C PRO A 259 20.31 21.52 31.86
N GLN A 260 21.63 21.71 31.90
CA GLN A 260 22.58 20.92 31.09
C GLN A 260 22.40 19.39 31.25
N ASP A 261 21.96 18.95 32.41
CA ASP A 261 21.78 17.56 32.80
C ASP A 261 20.55 16.91 32.14
N ALA A 262 19.57 17.70 31.64
CA ALA A 262 18.36 17.26 30.96
C ALA A 262 18.48 17.26 29.42
N ARG A 263 19.66 17.49 28.88
CA ARG A 263 19.89 17.64 27.42
C ARG A 263 19.80 16.33 26.63
N HIS A 264 19.68 15.18 27.27
CA HIS A 264 19.60 13.88 26.66
C HIS A 264 18.39 13.12 27.20
N SER A 265 17.19 13.47 26.75
CA SER A 265 16.03 12.63 26.99
C SER A 265 15.96 11.58 25.87
N GLY A 266 16.13 10.34 26.23
CA GLY A 266 15.87 9.20 25.36
C GLY A 266 14.76 8.36 25.97
N ALA A 267 13.84 7.86 25.16
CA ALA A 267 12.93 6.79 25.55
C ALA A 267 13.48 5.47 25.04
N VAL A 268 13.46 4.46 25.89
CA VAL A 268 13.81 3.09 25.51
C VAL A 268 12.52 2.32 25.30
N VAL A 269 12.28 1.89 24.06
CA VAL A 269 11.18 1.00 23.73
C VAL A 269 11.74 -0.42 23.61
N ASN A 270 11.31 -1.31 24.52
CA ASN A 270 11.83 -2.66 24.61
C ASN A 270 10.94 -3.65 23.83
N THR A 271 11.50 -4.29 22.80
CA THR A 271 10.81 -5.30 21.97
C THR A 271 10.94 -6.73 22.52
N ARG A 272 11.56 -6.94 23.69
CA ARG A 272 11.78 -8.29 24.28
C ARG A 272 10.51 -9.11 24.38
N LEU A 273 9.36 -8.49 24.65
CA LEU A 273 8.08 -9.18 24.72
C LEU A 273 7.67 -9.79 23.37
N THR A 274 7.98 -9.13 22.28
CA THR A 274 7.71 -9.62 20.92
C THR A 274 8.64 -10.79 20.57
N MET A 275 9.93 -10.67 20.88
CA MET A 275 10.93 -11.72 20.57
C MET A 275 10.77 -12.97 21.44
N ARG A 276 10.37 -12.87 22.72
CA ARG A 276 10.11 -14.04 23.59
C ARG A 276 9.05 -15.01 23.07
N ARG A 277 8.13 -14.52 22.24
CA ARG A 277 7.11 -15.37 21.60
C ARG A 277 7.63 -16.15 20.39
N ILE A 278 8.78 -15.78 19.86
CA ILE A 278 9.28 -16.27 18.58
C ILE A 278 10.47 -17.23 18.75
N ALA A 279 11.31 -17.00 19.75
CA ALA A 279 12.46 -17.88 19.99
C ALA A 279 12.81 -17.94 21.47
N ASP A 280 13.21 -19.14 21.94
CA ASP A 280 13.80 -19.33 23.27
C ASP A 280 15.23 -18.77 23.36
N VAL A 281 15.80 -18.37 22.22
CA VAL A 281 17.15 -17.82 22.10
C VAL A 281 17.07 -16.32 21.93
N TYR A 282 17.58 -15.57 22.90
CA TYR A 282 17.67 -14.12 22.85
C TYR A 282 19.04 -13.69 22.31
N LEU A 283 19.03 -13.08 21.13
CA LEU A 283 20.19 -12.40 20.55
C LEU A 283 19.98 -10.87 20.66
N PRO A 284 20.82 -10.14 21.43
CA PRO A 284 20.68 -8.70 21.54
C PRO A 284 20.97 -8.02 20.20
N ARG A 285 19.99 -7.26 19.70
CA ARG A 285 20.06 -6.46 18.48
C ARG A 285 19.57 -5.04 18.80
N PRO A 286 20.28 -4.27 19.63
CA PRO A 286 19.87 -2.92 19.98
C PRO A 286 19.97 -2.02 18.74
N ARG A 287 18.98 -1.14 18.57
CA ARG A 287 18.96 -0.09 17.54
C ARG A 287 18.91 1.27 18.20
N TYR A 288 19.80 2.15 17.77
CA TYR A 288 19.88 3.52 18.27
C TYR A 288 19.44 4.49 17.18
N ILE A 289 18.44 5.33 17.50
CA ILE A 289 17.87 6.31 16.58
C ILE A 289 18.11 7.70 17.17
N ARG A 290 18.71 8.58 16.38
CA ARG A 290 18.80 10.01 16.72
C ARG A 290 17.68 10.76 16.00
N ASP A 291 16.73 11.31 16.78
CA ASP A 291 15.66 12.15 16.23
C ASP A 291 15.66 13.51 16.93
N PRO A 292 16.22 14.57 16.29
CA PRO A 292 16.23 15.92 16.86
C PRO A 292 14.82 16.49 17.12
N ARG A 293 13.78 15.90 16.55
CA ARG A 293 12.38 16.31 16.72
C ARG A 293 11.75 15.70 17.97
N ALA A 294 12.31 14.62 18.48
CA ALA A 294 11.86 14.00 19.72
C ALA A 294 12.28 14.89 20.92
N ARG A 295 11.41 15.85 21.26
CA ARG A 295 11.65 16.85 22.33
C ARG A 295 11.09 16.42 23.68
N THR A 296 10.29 15.35 23.72
CA THR A 296 9.73 14.78 24.94
C THR A 296 9.90 13.26 24.95
N PRO A 297 9.91 12.61 26.15
CA PRO A 297 9.96 11.16 26.24
C PRO A 297 8.84 10.46 25.47
N GLN A 298 7.62 11.04 25.47
CA GLN A 298 6.47 10.48 24.76
C GLN A 298 6.70 10.42 23.25
N ILE A 299 7.26 11.49 22.65
CA ILE A 299 7.60 11.52 21.23
C ILE A 299 8.72 10.53 20.93
N ALA A 300 9.73 10.42 21.79
CA ALA A 300 10.79 9.45 21.63
C ALA A 300 10.28 8.01 21.70
N GLU A 301 9.37 7.72 22.63
CA GLU A 301 8.70 6.41 22.73
C GLU A 301 7.88 6.09 21.47
N GLN A 302 7.09 7.03 20.99
CA GLN A 302 6.31 6.88 19.76
C GLN A 302 7.23 6.60 18.56
N ARG A 303 8.33 7.32 18.42
CA ARG A 303 9.34 7.05 17.38
C ARG A 303 9.96 5.66 17.50
N GLY A 304 10.19 5.19 18.70
CA GLY A 304 10.65 3.82 18.95
C GLY A 304 9.62 2.79 18.51
N ARG A 305 8.36 2.98 18.86
CA ARG A 305 7.24 2.10 18.42
C ARG A 305 7.11 2.06 16.91
N HIS A 306 7.13 3.20 16.23
CA HIS A 306 7.12 3.26 14.77
C HIS A 306 8.29 2.52 14.12
N ALA A 307 9.49 2.64 14.70
CA ALA A 307 10.65 1.92 14.18
C ALA A 307 10.51 0.40 14.31
N ILE A 308 9.90 -0.06 15.40
CA ILE A 308 9.58 -1.48 15.61
C ILE A 308 8.47 -1.92 14.65
N ALA A 309 7.36 -1.19 14.57
CA ALA A 309 6.25 -1.53 13.68
C ALA A 309 6.72 -1.64 12.23
N ARG A 310 7.57 -0.71 11.78
CA ARG A 310 8.16 -0.77 10.45
C ARG A 310 9.03 -2.01 10.22
N ALA A 311 9.84 -2.40 11.21
CA ALA A 311 10.63 -3.62 11.13
C ALA A 311 9.76 -4.89 11.15
N MET A 312 8.57 -4.82 11.75
CA MET A 312 7.61 -5.91 11.81
C MET A 312 6.78 -6.07 10.53
N GLN A 313 6.74 -5.08 9.63
CA GLN A 313 5.96 -5.18 8.39
C GLN A 313 6.37 -6.35 7.50
N ASP A 314 7.65 -6.68 7.48
CA ASP A 314 8.20 -7.81 6.73
C ASP A 314 8.58 -9.00 7.63
N PHE A 315 8.24 -8.93 8.94
CA PHE A 315 8.59 -9.98 9.89
C PHE A 315 7.80 -11.26 9.66
N ALA A 316 6.49 -11.16 9.47
CA ALA A 316 5.63 -12.30 9.20
C ALA A 316 4.72 -11.96 8.03
N VAL A 317 4.93 -12.61 6.92
CA VAL A 317 4.15 -12.43 5.69
C VAL A 317 3.58 -13.77 5.29
N TYR A 318 2.28 -13.84 5.09
CA TYR A 318 1.65 -15.00 4.49
C TYR A 318 1.29 -14.68 3.04
N GLU A 319 1.81 -15.46 2.12
CA GLU A 319 1.46 -15.38 0.71
C GLU A 319 0.56 -16.55 0.33
N ALA A 320 -0.55 -16.26 -0.33
CA ALA A 320 -1.49 -17.27 -0.82
C ALA A 320 -1.80 -17.07 -2.28
N THR A 321 -1.83 -18.16 -3.04
CA THR A 321 -2.40 -18.21 -4.39
C THR A 321 -3.73 -18.93 -4.34
N VAL A 322 -4.77 -18.30 -4.87
CA VAL A 322 -6.13 -18.86 -4.97
C VAL A 322 -6.61 -18.90 -6.41
N GLN A 323 -7.58 -19.79 -6.69
CA GLN A 323 -8.21 -19.87 -7.99
C GLN A 323 -9.22 -18.75 -8.20
N GLY A 324 -9.20 -18.11 -9.38
CA GLY A 324 -10.10 -17.01 -9.74
C GLY A 324 -9.65 -15.67 -9.19
N PHE A 325 -10.46 -14.64 -9.46
CA PHE A 325 -10.19 -13.24 -9.04
C PHE A 325 -11.11 -12.78 -7.91
N SER A 326 -12.15 -13.55 -7.66
CA SER A 326 -13.21 -13.23 -6.70
C SER A 326 -13.23 -14.18 -5.51
N TRP A 327 -13.93 -13.77 -4.47
CA TRP A 327 -14.19 -14.55 -3.28
C TRP A 327 -15.69 -14.61 -2.95
N GLY A 328 -16.08 -15.64 -2.23
CA GLY A 328 -17.46 -15.85 -1.77
C GLY A 328 -18.46 -16.14 -2.91
N THR A 329 -19.74 -16.13 -2.58
CA THR A 329 -20.84 -16.41 -3.49
C THR A 329 -21.28 -15.19 -4.32
N GLN A 330 -20.86 -14.00 -3.93
CA GLN A 330 -21.22 -12.73 -4.57
C GLN A 330 -20.22 -12.28 -5.63
N ASP A 331 -19.24 -13.09 -5.97
CA ASP A 331 -18.19 -12.81 -6.95
C ASP A 331 -17.46 -11.46 -6.74
N ARG A 332 -17.27 -11.07 -5.47
CA ARG A 332 -16.53 -9.85 -5.13
C ARG A 332 -15.04 -10.06 -5.36
N LEU A 333 -14.40 -9.13 -6.05
CA LEU A 333 -12.96 -9.16 -6.27
C LEU A 333 -12.19 -8.94 -4.95
N TRP A 334 -11.03 -9.57 -4.85
CA TRP A 334 -10.12 -9.33 -3.73
C TRP A 334 -9.62 -7.89 -3.76
N THR A 335 -9.54 -7.25 -2.59
CA THR A 335 -9.10 -5.86 -2.44
C THR A 335 -8.00 -5.74 -1.39
N VAL A 336 -7.15 -4.73 -1.53
CA VAL A 336 -6.18 -4.34 -0.51
C VAL A 336 -6.86 -3.59 0.65
N ASN A 337 -6.15 -3.41 1.75
CA ASN A 337 -6.64 -2.80 2.98
C ASN A 337 -7.94 -3.44 3.50
N SER A 338 -7.99 -4.76 3.50
CA SER A 338 -9.15 -5.54 3.92
C SER A 338 -8.70 -6.73 4.75
N MET A 339 -9.50 -7.13 5.72
CA MET A 339 -9.21 -8.31 6.53
C MET A 339 -9.60 -9.58 5.78
N VAL A 340 -8.80 -10.62 5.96
CA VAL A 340 -9.01 -11.96 5.39
C VAL A 340 -8.86 -12.98 6.51
N THR A 341 -9.83 -13.87 6.66
CA THR A 341 -9.72 -14.99 7.60
C THR A 341 -8.81 -16.05 6.99
N LEU A 342 -7.75 -16.40 7.69
CA LEU A 342 -6.79 -17.41 7.30
C LEU A 342 -6.89 -18.61 8.21
N ASP A 343 -7.00 -19.81 7.63
CA ASP A 343 -7.02 -21.07 8.35
C ASP A 343 -6.30 -22.14 7.51
N ASP A 344 -4.98 -22.09 7.58
CA ASP A 344 -4.10 -23.02 6.88
C ASP A 344 -3.53 -24.05 7.86
N GLU A 345 -4.05 -25.25 7.80
CA GLU A 345 -3.62 -26.36 8.64
C GLU A 345 -2.17 -26.77 8.38
N ILE A 346 -1.65 -26.55 7.16
CA ILE A 346 -0.31 -26.99 6.76
C ILE A 346 0.78 -26.11 7.38
N THR A 347 0.60 -24.79 7.29
CA THR A 347 1.53 -23.83 7.90
C THR A 347 1.22 -23.54 9.36
N GLY A 348 0.05 -24.00 9.86
CA GLY A 348 -0.42 -23.74 11.21
C GLY A 348 -0.91 -22.30 11.43
N VAL A 349 -1.03 -21.50 10.37
CA VAL A 349 -1.45 -20.10 10.46
C VAL A 349 -2.97 -19.99 10.55
N ARG A 350 -3.46 -19.27 11.56
CA ARG A 350 -4.90 -19.03 11.78
C ARG A 350 -5.16 -17.60 12.22
N GLY A 351 -6.38 -17.12 11.96
CA GLY A 351 -6.86 -15.80 12.39
C GLY A 351 -7.13 -14.84 11.26
N ASN A 352 -7.41 -13.59 11.61
CA ASN A 352 -7.67 -12.53 10.64
C ASN A 352 -6.38 -11.79 10.32
N TRP A 353 -6.06 -11.66 9.04
CA TRP A 353 -4.85 -11.02 8.54
C TRP A 353 -5.22 -9.89 7.59
N LEU A 354 -4.41 -8.83 7.55
CA LEU A 354 -4.63 -7.69 6.67
C LEU A 354 -4.04 -7.97 5.28
N CYS A 355 -4.84 -7.82 4.25
CA CYS A 355 -4.41 -7.93 2.85
C CYS A 355 -3.70 -6.64 2.42
N THR A 356 -2.40 -6.73 2.16
CA THR A 356 -1.57 -5.58 1.76
C THR A 356 -1.31 -5.53 0.27
N SER A 357 -1.37 -6.67 -0.43
CA SER A 357 -1.21 -6.71 -1.87
C SER A 357 -2.07 -7.79 -2.50
N VAL A 358 -2.62 -7.50 -3.66
CA VAL A 358 -3.43 -8.40 -4.50
C VAL A 358 -2.84 -8.39 -5.90
N THR A 359 -2.49 -9.56 -6.44
CA THR A 359 -2.05 -9.70 -7.81
C THR A 359 -2.99 -10.62 -8.57
N PHE A 360 -3.72 -10.08 -9.53
CA PHE A 360 -4.54 -10.85 -10.46
C PHE A 360 -3.69 -11.36 -11.61
N ASN A 361 -3.58 -12.66 -11.75
CA ASN A 361 -2.80 -13.31 -12.79
C ASN A 361 -3.72 -14.13 -13.70
N ARG A 362 -3.50 -13.99 -14.99
CA ARG A 362 -4.07 -14.88 -16.02
C ARG A 362 -2.95 -15.38 -16.90
N SER A 363 -2.90 -16.68 -17.12
CA SER A 363 -2.00 -17.30 -18.10
C SER A 363 -2.69 -18.45 -18.82
N ARG A 364 -2.15 -18.85 -19.96
CA ARG A 364 -2.68 -20.02 -20.70
C ARG A 364 -2.57 -21.31 -19.90
N ALA A 365 -1.50 -21.49 -19.13
CA ALA A 365 -1.25 -22.70 -18.36
C ALA A 365 -1.94 -22.71 -17.00
N GLY A 366 -1.94 -21.56 -16.29
CA GLY A 366 -2.46 -21.43 -14.92
C GLY A 366 -3.91 -20.97 -14.81
N GLY A 367 -4.54 -20.58 -15.92
CA GLY A 367 -5.88 -19.99 -15.89
C GLY A 367 -5.90 -18.65 -15.16
N HIS A 368 -6.96 -18.41 -14.37
CA HIS A 368 -7.11 -17.21 -13.53
C HIS A 368 -6.73 -17.55 -12.10
N THR A 369 -5.78 -16.85 -11.55
CA THR A 369 -5.35 -16.99 -10.16
C THR A 369 -5.15 -15.61 -9.51
N THR A 370 -5.35 -15.54 -8.21
CA THR A 370 -5.03 -14.35 -7.42
C THR A 370 -3.97 -14.70 -6.40
N ARG A 371 -2.89 -13.92 -6.35
CA ARG A 371 -1.90 -13.98 -5.28
C ARG A 371 -2.18 -12.87 -4.29
N LEU A 372 -2.29 -13.22 -3.01
CA LEU A 372 -2.54 -12.34 -1.89
C LEU A 372 -1.32 -12.28 -1.01
N ARG A 373 -0.94 -11.08 -0.55
CA ARG A 373 0.06 -10.88 0.48
C ARG A 373 -0.62 -10.36 1.73
N LEU A 374 -0.49 -11.09 2.82
CA LEU A 374 -1.17 -10.86 4.08
C LEU A 374 -0.16 -10.61 5.19
N VAL A 375 -0.48 -9.69 6.11
CA VAL A 375 0.32 -9.41 7.30
C VAL A 375 -0.55 -9.50 8.55
N PRO A 376 0.03 -9.85 9.72
CA PRO A 376 -0.72 -9.85 10.98
C PRO A 376 -1.29 -8.47 11.31
N PRO A 377 -2.44 -8.39 11.99
CA PRO A 377 -2.96 -7.11 12.46
C PRO A 377 -1.97 -6.43 13.42
N GLY A 378 -1.93 -5.08 13.38
CA GLY A 378 -1.04 -4.28 14.22
C GLY A 378 0.39 -4.14 13.71
N THR A 379 0.75 -4.73 12.54
CA THR A 379 2.09 -4.54 11.94
C THR A 379 2.25 -3.20 11.25
N ILE A 380 1.16 -2.59 10.79
CA ILE A 380 1.17 -1.25 10.21
C ILE A 380 0.72 -0.29 11.29
N ASP A 381 1.68 0.34 11.97
CA ASP A 381 1.42 1.35 12.99
C ASP A 381 1.54 2.74 12.36
N LEU A 382 0.45 3.49 12.45
CA LEU A 382 0.29 4.82 11.88
C LEU A 382 -0.08 5.85 12.95
N GLU A 383 0.33 5.65 14.19
CA GLU A 383 0.14 6.69 15.20
C GLU A 383 0.71 8.02 14.68
N PRO A 384 -0.08 9.09 14.71
CA PRO A 384 0.37 10.39 14.22
C PRO A 384 1.60 10.85 15.00
N ASP A 385 2.53 11.50 14.30
CA ASP A 385 3.68 12.12 14.94
C ASP A 385 3.20 13.09 16.02
N ALA A 386 3.41 12.79 17.29
CA ALA A 386 3.18 13.73 18.36
C ALA A 386 4.24 14.85 18.26
N GLU A 387 3.97 15.87 17.48
CA GLU A 387 4.75 17.11 17.54
C GLU A 387 4.16 17.97 18.65
N VAL A 388 4.96 18.22 19.65
CA VAL A 388 4.70 19.19 20.74
C VAL A 388 5.00 20.60 20.28
#